data_5a64cb118aeb461990831a794d6092b3
#
_entry.id   5a64cb118aeb461990831a794d6092b3
#
_cell.length_a   1.000
_cell.length_b   1.000
_cell.length_c   1.000
_cell.angle_alpha   90.00
_cell.angle_beta   90.00
_cell.angle_gamma   90.00
#
_symmetry.space_group_name_H-M   'P 1'
#
loop_
_entity.id
_entity.type
_entity.pdbx_description
1 polymer ?
#
loop_
_entity_poly.entity_id
_entity_poly.type
_entity_poly.pdbx_seq_one_letter_code
_entity_poly.pdbx_strand_id
1 'polypeptide(L)'
;MKSRLRFVLGGVFAAAVAATPVSAHHSFAAEYDQNKPISVTGEVIRLDWTNPHARVSVDQKTEDGKVVHWDFELGPPTALMRRGWSRNSLKPGTVVTVNGFLAKDEPNVANARTVTLADGRQVFAGSSFDTNSPAQGSTTP
;
A
#
# COMPACT_ATOMS: atom_id res chain seq x y z
N MET A 1 -13.73 -37.18 -68.61
CA MET A 1 -12.56 -36.92 -67.74
C MET A 1 -13.04 -36.13 -66.58
N LYS A 2 -13.07 -36.74 -65.38
CA LYS A 2 -13.65 -36.14 -64.16
C LYS A 2 -12.49 -35.66 -63.22
N SER A 3 -12.26 -34.34 -63.20
CA SER A 3 -11.32 -33.69 -62.29
C SER A 3 -11.88 -33.68 -60.86
N ARG A 4 -11.22 -34.35 -59.91
CA ARG A 4 -11.55 -34.32 -58.48
C ARG A 4 -10.78 -33.21 -57.84
N LEU A 5 -11.46 -32.10 -57.53
CA LEU A 5 -10.95 -31.01 -56.74
C LEU A 5 -10.93 -31.44 -55.27
N ARG A 6 -9.74 -31.64 -54.72
CA ARG A 6 -9.52 -31.93 -53.29
C ARG A 6 -9.42 -30.60 -52.56
N PHE A 7 -10.47 -30.26 -51.77
CA PHE A 7 -10.41 -29.18 -50.80
C PHE A 7 -9.62 -29.65 -49.60
N VAL A 8 -8.44 -29.07 -49.40
CA VAL A 8 -7.69 -29.20 -48.18
C VAL A 8 -8.21 -28.12 -47.23
N LEU A 9 -9.05 -28.49 -46.24
CA LEU A 9 -9.42 -27.62 -45.14
C LEU A 9 -8.23 -27.53 -44.18
N GLY A 10 -7.44 -26.46 -44.29
CA GLY A 10 -6.45 -26.08 -43.32
C GLY A 10 -7.17 -25.49 -42.08
N GLY A 11 -7.32 -26.28 -41.04
CA GLY A 11 -7.81 -25.79 -39.77
C GLY A 11 -6.79 -24.89 -39.10
N VAL A 12 -7.05 -23.57 -39.09
CA VAL A 12 -6.30 -22.62 -38.27
C VAL A 12 -6.81 -22.77 -36.85
N PHE A 13 -6.05 -23.47 -36.01
CA PHE A 13 -6.30 -23.55 -34.58
C PHE A 13 -5.77 -22.24 -33.98
N ALA A 14 -6.63 -21.24 -33.87
CA ALA A 14 -6.33 -20.02 -33.14
C ALA A 14 -6.32 -20.34 -31.63
N ALA A 15 -5.14 -20.59 -31.08
CA ALA A 15 -4.96 -20.65 -29.63
C ALA A 15 -5.18 -19.26 -29.05
N ALA A 16 -6.37 -18.99 -28.58
CA ALA A 16 -6.68 -17.82 -27.77
C ALA A 16 -5.94 -17.97 -26.42
N VAL A 17 -4.75 -17.39 -26.34
CA VAL A 17 -4.06 -17.22 -25.05
C VAL A 17 -4.89 -16.21 -24.25
N ALA A 18 -5.73 -16.72 -23.36
CA ALA A 18 -6.40 -15.91 -22.37
C ALA A 18 -5.33 -15.33 -21.44
N ALA A 19 -4.90 -14.10 -21.73
CA ALA A 19 -4.10 -13.31 -20.81
C ALA A 19 -4.99 -12.99 -19.60
N THR A 20 -4.94 -13.84 -18.59
CA THR A 20 -5.50 -13.50 -17.28
C THR A 20 -4.70 -12.31 -16.76
N PRO A 21 -5.34 -11.19 -16.41
CA PRO A 21 -4.63 -10.12 -15.73
C PRO A 21 -4.09 -10.73 -14.42
N VAL A 22 -2.77 -10.90 -14.34
CA VAL A 22 -2.10 -11.20 -13.08
C VAL A 22 -2.27 -9.94 -12.26
N SER A 23 -3.33 -9.91 -11.45
CA SER A 23 -3.52 -8.88 -10.44
C SER A 23 -2.40 -9.08 -9.43
N ALA A 24 -1.32 -8.32 -9.60
CA ALA A 24 -0.23 -8.23 -8.64
C ALA A 24 -0.67 -7.41 -7.41
N HIS A 25 -1.87 -7.67 -6.91
CA HIS A 25 -2.27 -7.25 -5.59
C HIS A 25 -1.70 -8.30 -4.64
N HIS A 26 -0.50 -8.06 -4.16
CA HIS A 26 -0.06 -8.71 -2.94
C HIS A 26 -1.18 -8.53 -1.93
N SER A 27 -1.77 -9.64 -1.48
CA SER A 27 -2.84 -9.52 -0.50
C SER A 27 -2.20 -8.99 0.78
N PHE A 28 -2.83 -8.02 1.44
CA PHE A 28 -2.40 -7.53 2.75
C PHE A 28 -1.98 -8.69 3.68
N ALA A 29 -2.81 -9.75 3.73
CA ALA A 29 -2.56 -10.93 4.55
C ALA A 29 -1.31 -11.75 4.15
N ALA A 30 -0.75 -11.56 2.96
CA ALA A 30 0.50 -12.20 2.57
C ALA A 30 1.71 -11.48 3.20
N GLU A 31 1.67 -10.16 3.30
CA GLU A 31 2.82 -9.34 3.70
C GLU A 31 2.74 -8.87 5.16
N TYR A 32 1.54 -8.61 5.69
CA TYR A 32 1.35 -8.01 7.01
C TYR A 32 0.55 -8.90 7.96
N ASP A 33 0.83 -8.77 9.26
CA ASP A 33 0.19 -9.56 10.32
C ASP A 33 -0.81 -8.70 11.12
N GLN A 34 -2.10 -8.95 10.90
CA GLN A 34 -3.19 -8.25 11.61
C GLN A 34 -3.17 -8.48 13.13
N ASN A 35 -2.50 -9.54 13.60
CA ASN A 35 -2.39 -9.84 15.02
C ASN A 35 -1.19 -9.13 15.67
N LYS A 36 -0.43 -8.37 14.88
CA LYS A 36 0.71 -7.56 15.36
C LYS A 36 0.49 -6.08 15.09
N PRO A 37 -0.49 -5.45 15.77
CA PRO A 37 -0.68 -4.01 15.68
C PRO A 37 0.52 -3.30 16.28
N ILE A 38 0.92 -2.19 15.66
CA ILE A 38 2.00 -1.33 16.16
C ILE A 38 1.56 0.12 16.20
N SER A 39 2.21 0.88 17.08
CA SER A 39 2.10 2.34 17.18
C SER A 39 3.50 2.90 17.34
N VAL A 40 3.94 3.69 16.38
CA VAL A 40 5.29 4.27 16.35
C VAL A 40 5.19 5.78 16.28
N THR A 41 5.80 6.46 17.26
CA THR A 41 5.96 7.92 17.21
C THR A 41 7.39 8.26 16.86
N GLY A 42 7.57 9.12 15.86
CA GLY A 42 8.89 9.50 15.39
C GLY A 42 8.86 10.67 14.41
N GLU A 43 10.02 11.01 13.90
CA GLU A 43 10.23 12.09 12.95
C GLU A 43 10.25 11.56 11.52
N VAL A 44 9.48 12.17 10.64
CA VAL A 44 9.48 11.84 9.21
C VAL A 44 10.84 12.17 8.60
N ILE A 45 11.43 11.21 7.93
CA ILE A 45 12.68 11.37 7.17
C ILE A 45 12.37 11.68 5.72
N ARG A 46 11.41 10.95 5.13
CA ARG A 46 10.97 11.19 3.75
C ARG A 46 9.58 10.59 3.50
N LEU A 47 8.91 11.13 2.50
CA LEU A 47 7.70 10.57 1.90
C LEU A 47 7.99 10.23 0.44
N ASP A 48 8.08 8.94 0.14
CA ASP A 48 8.24 8.44 -1.22
C ASP A 48 6.86 8.33 -1.89
N TRP A 49 6.62 9.21 -2.85
CA TRP A 49 5.33 9.33 -3.54
C TRP A 49 5.36 8.55 -4.85
N THR A 50 5.30 7.22 -4.76
CA THR A 50 5.50 6.30 -5.89
C THR A 50 4.34 5.31 -6.04
N ASN A 51 4.19 4.74 -7.25
CA ASN A 51 3.31 3.62 -7.50
C ASN A 51 4.09 2.30 -7.32
N PRO A 52 3.45 1.20 -6.92
CA PRO A 52 2.01 1.06 -6.64
C PRO A 52 1.57 1.67 -5.32
N HIS A 53 2.45 1.80 -4.34
CA HIS A 53 2.17 2.34 -3.00
C HIS A 53 3.17 3.44 -2.64
N ALA A 54 2.67 4.50 -2.00
CA ALA A 54 3.54 5.46 -1.35
C ALA A 54 4.14 4.86 -0.07
N ARG A 55 5.28 5.38 0.38
CA ARG A 55 5.94 4.95 1.62
C ARG A 55 6.39 6.17 2.42
N VAL A 56 6.36 6.05 3.75
CA VAL A 56 6.93 7.04 4.64
C VAL A 56 7.97 6.40 5.55
N SER A 57 9.18 6.98 5.56
CA SER A 57 10.25 6.58 6.48
C SER A 57 10.23 7.47 7.72
N VAL A 58 10.30 6.87 8.90
CA VAL A 58 10.19 7.54 10.20
C VAL A 58 11.30 7.06 11.12
N ASP A 59 11.99 7.99 11.76
CA ASP A 59 12.98 7.73 12.80
C ASP A 59 12.34 7.83 14.18
N GLN A 60 12.28 6.73 14.88
CA GLN A 60 11.84 6.64 16.25
C GLN A 60 13.03 6.73 17.19
N LYS A 61 13.02 7.67 18.13
CA LYS A 61 13.94 7.66 19.28
C LYS A 61 13.37 6.78 20.37
N THR A 62 14.13 5.78 20.77
CA THR A 62 13.80 4.90 21.90
C THR A 62 14.20 5.51 23.22
N GLU A 63 13.68 5.00 24.35
CA GLU A 63 13.97 5.50 25.69
C GLU A 63 15.46 5.42 26.07
N ASP A 64 16.18 4.44 25.51
CA ASP A 64 17.63 4.28 25.67
C ASP A 64 18.46 5.17 24.72
N GLY A 65 17.81 6.08 23.99
CA GLY A 65 18.44 7.06 23.11
C GLY A 65 18.86 6.55 21.73
N LYS A 66 18.54 5.29 21.40
CA LYS A 66 18.80 4.75 20.07
C LYS A 66 17.77 5.28 19.07
N VAL A 67 18.16 5.25 17.79
CA VAL A 67 17.28 5.55 16.67
C VAL A 67 16.92 4.25 15.97
N VAL A 68 15.62 4.01 15.82
CA VAL A 68 15.08 2.91 15.04
C VAL A 68 14.44 3.48 13.78
N HIS A 69 14.93 3.05 12.63
CA HIS A 69 14.37 3.42 11.33
C HIS A 69 13.19 2.54 10.99
N TRP A 70 12.06 3.16 10.74
CA TRP A 70 10.82 2.51 10.32
C TRP A 70 10.47 2.87 8.89
N ASP A 71 9.93 1.91 8.14
CA ASP A 71 9.38 2.12 6.81
C ASP A 71 7.92 1.67 6.74
N PHE A 72 7.04 2.60 6.48
CA PHE A 72 5.60 2.36 6.46
C PHE A 72 5.06 2.42 5.03
N GLU A 73 4.41 1.33 4.59
CA GLU A 73 3.65 1.35 3.38
C GLU A 73 2.32 2.09 3.59
N LEU A 74 2.05 3.01 2.68
CA LEU A 74 0.78 3.74 2.58
C LEU A 74 -0.03 3.17 1.40
N GLY A 75 -1.19 3.76 1.14
CA GLY A 75 -1.97 3.45 -0.04
C GLY A 75 -1.37 3.99 -1.35
N PRO A 76 -2.00 3.65 -2.48
CA PRO A 76 -1.61 4.22 -3.78
C PRO A 76 -1.75 5.75 -3.78
N PRO A 77 -0.85 6.49 -4.43
CA PRO A 77 -0.92 7.94 -4.53
C PRO A 77 -2.29 8.49 -4.96
N THR A 78 -2.95 7.81 -5.90
CA THR A 78 -4.29 8.18 -6.36
C THR A 78 -5.36 8.08 -5.27
N ALA A 79 -5.29 7.07 -4.41
CA ALA A 79 -6.22 6.91 -3.29
C ALA A 79 -5.94 7.94 -2.18
N LEU A 80 -4.67 8.21 -1.90
CA LEU A 80 -4.23 9.22 -0.95
C LEU A 80 -4.68 10.63 -1.38
N MET A 81 -4.51 10.98 -2.67
CA MET A 81 -4.96 12.28 -3.20
C MET A 81 -6.47 12.50 -3.02
N ARG A 82 -7.30 11.47 -3.21
CA ARG A 82 -8.75 11.57 -2.98
C ARG A 82 -9.10 11.87 -1.52
N ARG A 83 -8.17 11.65 -0.60
CA ARG A 83 -8.28 11.92 0.84
C ARG A 83 -7.52 13.17 1.28
N GLY A 84 -7.12 14.00 0.33
CA GLY A 84 -6.46 15.27 0.58
C GLY A 84 -4.95 15.22 0.76
N TRP A 85 -4.32 14.06 0.54
CA TRP A 85 -2.87 13.95 0.59
C TRP A 85 -2.22 14.52 -0.65
N SER A 86 -0.98 14.97 -0.49
CA SER A 86 -0.09 15.39 -1.56
C SER A 86 1.34 14.93 -1.25
N ARG A 87 2.24 15.10 -2.19
CA ARG A 87 3.69 14.86 -2.00
C ARG A 87 4.29 15.66 -0.83
N ASN A 88 3.61 16.72 -0.40
CA ASN A 88 4.06 17.64 0.65
C ASN A 88 3.29 17.45 1.98
N SER A 89 2.45 16.43 2.09
CA SER A 89 1.63 16.21 3.28
C SER A 89 2.46 15.88 4.53
N LEU A 90 3.56 15.16 4.34
CA LEU A 90 4.52 14.85 5.41
C LEU A 90 5.91 15.33 4.98
N LYS A 91 6.35 16.42 5.57
CA LYS A 91 7.69 16.98 5.32
C LYS A 91 8.72 16.33 6.26
N PRO A 92 9.99 16.18 5.83
CA PRO A 92 11.05 15.82 6.75
C PRO A 92 11.05 16.72 7.99
N GLY A 93 11.29 16.13 9.16
CA GLY A 93 11.23 16.81 10.45
C GLY A 93 9.83 16.86 11.10
N THR A 94 8.78 16.45 10.40
CA THR A 94 7.44 16.39 10.98
C THR A 94 7.36 15.22 11.96
N VAL A 95 6.93 15.49 13.19
CA VAL A 95 6.66 14.44 14.19
C VAL A 95 5.28 13.84 13.92
N VAL A 96 5.22 12.52 13.82
CA VAL A 96 3.99 11.78 13.57
C VAL A 96 3.89 10.57 14.49
N THR A 97 2.66 10.11 14.74
CA THR A 97 2.39 8.77 15.26
C THR A 97 1.72 7.96 14.17
N VAL A 98 2.37 6.87 13.79
CA VAL A 98 1.85 5.95 12.77
C VAL A 98 1.33 4.70 13.47
N ASN A 99 0.05 4.37 13.22
CA ASN A 99 -0.55 3.13 13.68
C ASN A 99 -0.75 2.20 12.47
N GLY A 100 -0.48 0.92 12.67
CA GLY A 100 -0.59 -0.04 11.58
C GLY A 100 -0.30 -1.46 12.02
N PHE A 101 0.14 -2.27 11.08
CA PHE A 101 0.43 -3.69 11.28
C PHE A 101 1.82 -4.04 10.80
N LEU A 102 2.55 -4.81 11.61
CA LEU A 102 3.93 -5.22 11.31
C LEU A 102 3.98 -6.14 10.08
N ALA A 103 5.00 -5.99 9.28
CA ALA A 103 5.33 -6.95 8.24
C ALA A 103 5.72 -8.31 8.85
N LYS A 104 5.45 -9.40 8.14
CA LYS A 104 5.72 -10.76 8.64
C LYS A 104 7.19 -11.10 8.61
N ASP A 105 7.87 -10.70 7.57
CA ASP A 105 9.20 -11.18 7.23
C ASP A 105 10.28 -10.08 7.29
N GLU A 106 9.87 -8.81 7.47
CA GLU A 106 10.79 -7.69 7.51
C GLU A 106 10.69 -6.91 8.84
N PRO A 107 11.79 -6.78 9.59
CA PRO A 107 11.80 -6.00 10.82
C PRO A 107 11.65 -4.50 10.50
N ASN A 108 10.95 -3.77 11.37
CA ASN A 108 10.72 -2.33 11.26
C ASN A 108 10.04 -1.88 9.95
N VAL A 109 9.38 -2.79 9.27
CA VAL A 109 8.49 -2.52 8.14
C VAL A 109 7.06 -2.77 8.57
N ALA A 110 6.14 -1.89 8.18
CA ALA A 110 4.75 -2.02 8.55
C ALA A 110 3.83 -1.39 7.49
N ASN A 111 2.58 -1.80 7.51
CA ASN A 111 1.52 -1.17 6.75
C ASN A 111 0.85 -0.10 7.61
N ALA A 112 0.78 1.15 7.15
CA ALA A 112 0.15 2.23 7.89
C ALA A 112 -1.37 2.24 7.70
N ARG A 113 -2.13 2.31 8.80
CA ARG A 113 -3.57 2.58 8.80
C ARG A 113 -3.88 4.04 8.98
N THR A 114 -3.27 4.64 9.98
CA THR A 114 -3.47 6.06 10.31
C THR A 114 -2.14 6.72 10.61
N VAL A 115 -2.07 7.99 10.27
CA VAL A 115 -0.98 8.88 10.65
C VAL A 115 -1.58 10.04 11.44
N THR A 116 -1.13 10.23 12.67
CA THR A 116 -1.55 11.34 13.53
C THR A 116 -0.43 12.37 13.59
N LEU A 117 -0.74 13.61 13.26
CA LEU A 117 0.18 14.73 13.33
C LEU A 117 0.30 15.25 14.78
N ALA A 118 1.33 16.05 15.07
CA ALA A 118 1.55 16.61 16.42
C ALA A 118 0.41 17.51 16.91
N ASP A 119 -0.38 18.08 16.02
CA ASP A 119 -1.58 18.88 16.32
C ASP A 119 -2.84 18.03 16.62
N GLY A 120 -2.69 16.70 16.64
CA GLY A 120 -3.77 15.74 16.90
C GLY A 120 -4.62 15.40 15.66
N ARG A 121 -4.40 16.05 14.53
CA ARG A 121 -5.11 15.68 13.27
C ARG A 121 -4.68 14.29 12.83
N GLN A 122 -5.67 13.43 12.68
CA GLN A 122 -5.47 12.11 12.14
C GLN A 122 -5.75 12.11 10.63
N VAL A 123 -4.80 11.61 9.86
CA VAL A 123 -4.93 11.42 8.43
C VAL A 123 -4.90 9.93 8.12
N PHE A 124 -5.84 9.51 7.29
CA PHE A 124 -5.95 8.13 6.92
C PHE A 124 -4.86 7.77 5.89
N ALA A 125 -4.11 6.70 6.13
CA ALA A 125 -2.97 6.33 5.29
C ALA A 125 -3.34 5.57 4.01
N GLY A 126 -4.61 5.19 3.84
CA GLY A 126 -5.10 4.55 2.62
C GLY A 126 -4.50 3.19 2.33
N SER A 127 -4.17 2.42 3.38
CA SER A 127 -3.54 1.11 3.24
C SER A 127 -4.42 0.11 2.48
N SER A 128 -3.80 -0.94 1.94
CA SER A 128 -4.49 -2.02 1.24
C SER A 128 -5.52 -2.77 2.09
N PHE A 129 -5.39 -2.70 3.42
CA PHE A 129 -6.37 -3.25 4.36
C PHE A 129 -7.73 -2.56 4.28
N ASP A 130 -7.74 -1.25 4.03
CA ASP A 130 -8.96 -0.46 4.08
C ASP A 130 -9.75 -0.40 2.76
N THR A 131 -9.18 -0.89 1.66
CA THR A 131 -9.91 -0.97 0.39
C THR A 131 -11.03 -2.01 0.41
N ASN A 132 -10.99 -2.94 1.39
CA ASN A 132 -12.00 -3.98 1.58
C ASN A 132 -12.89 -3.76 2.81
N SER A 133 -12.66 -2.73 3.60
CA SER A 133 -13.53 -2.39 4.73
C SER A 133 -14.57 -1.36 4.29
N PRO A 134 -15.88 -1.56 4.61
CA PRO A 134 -16.88 -0.54 4.37
C PRO A 134 -16.48 0.73 5.10
N ALA A 135 -16.63 1.88 4.44
CA ALA A 135 -16.30 3.18 4.97
C ALA A 135 -16.95 3.36 6.35
N GLN A 136 -16.16 3.29 7.41
CA GLN A 136 -16.62 3.69 8.72
C GLN A 136 -16.79 5.22 8.68
N GLY A 137 -18.06 5.62 8.79
CA GLY A 137 -18.46 7.00 8.73
C GLY A 137 -17.64 7.86 9.67
N SER A 138 -17.13 8.95 9.15
CA SER A 138 -16.56 10.03 9.95
C SER A 138 -17.68 10.58 10.83
N THR A 139 -17.75 10.19 12.08
CA THR A 139 -18.47 10.96 13.08
C THR A 139 -17.59 12.15 13.43
N THR A 140 -17.84 13.26 12.73
CA THR A 140 -17.43 14.59 13.19
C THR A 140 -18.40 15.01 14.29
N PRO A 141 -17.93 15.44 15.45
CA PRO A 141 -18.76 16.15 16.40
C PRO A 141 -19.07 17.56 15.91
#